data_c2d588925ead89d65ab60d5f2b44e945
#
_entry.id   c2d588925ead89d65ab60d5f2b44e945
#
_cell.length_a   1.000
_cell.length_b   1.000
_cell.length_c   1.000
_cell.angle_alpha   90.00
_cell.angle_beta   90.00
_cell.angle_gamma   90.00
#
_symmetry.space_group_name_H-M   'P 1'
#
loop_
_entity.id
_entity.type
_entity.pdbx_description
1 polymer ?
#
loop_
_entity_poly.entity_id
_entity_poly.type
_entity_poly.pdbx_seq_one_letter_code
_entity_poly.pdbx_strand_id
1 'polypeptide(L)'
;MKTRHRILTVLLTALLVILLPVSLIFGTSGSEPPFTGAALTYHNQLKEKGFPADYAVALTRLHLLYPAWEFEPLAVARSWKETVTLQTRDAKTNLINSDGRFSKYRHKTNANLYDSGFYQASKEAVSYFLDPRNFLTEADIFQFYDQQTASATSRAALETVLAGTFMERAKLESGQTYADALMQIGKEVGIDPVFLAVRLRQEQGDGKSPLLGGKCGSLLQEYYANQTATTESGKPIKPPAPGTLDGDLTALDGYYNLFNIKASGDGVFAIYKNALEYAQSKGWNTREKALRGGAEFLKNDYVKRGQSTVYLQKFDVCTTDSLHQYMQNVGGALSEGRSLYRSFAENNLTDIGCVFRIPVFSGMPALTSPDPAD
;
A
#
# COMPACT_ATOMS: atom_id res chain seq x y z
N MET A 1 45.31 -5.23 -0.32
CA MET A 1 45.36 -3.78 0.03
C MET A 1 44.49 -2.87 -0.84
N LYS A 2 44.06 -3.27 -2.05
CA LYS A 2 43.22 -2.42 -2.94
C LYS A 2 41.72 -2.40 -2.64
N THR A 3 41.20 -3.37 -1.91
CA THR A 3 39.77 -3.48 -1.61
C THR A 3 39.35 -2.60 -0.41
N ARG A 4 40.25 -2.33 0.53
CA ARG A 4 39.94 -1.46 1.69
C ARG A 4 39.84 0.04 1.35
N HIS A 5 40.51 0.50 0.29
CA HIS A 5 40.45 1.91 -0.12
C HIS A 5 39.15 2.27 -0.85
N ARG A 6 38.53 1.31 -1.56
CA ARG A 6 37.24 1.56 -2.24
C ARG A 6 36.07 1.65 -1.27
N ILE A 7 36.08 0.84 -0.19
CA ILE A 7 35.04 0.88 0.85
C ILE A 7 35.14 2.19 1.65
N LEU A 8 36.35 2.69 1.88
CA LEU A 8 36.54 3.94 2.63
C LEU A 8 36.11 5.16 1.80
N THR A 9 36.27 5.16 0.49
CA THR A 9 35.87 6.27 -0.39
C THR A 9 34.35 6.32 -0.55
N VAL A 10 33.67 5.18 -0.63
CA VAL A 10 32.20 5.13 -0.68
C VAL A 10 31.58 5.53 0.66
N LEU A 11 32.17 5.15 1.78
CA LEU A 11 31.73 5.58 3.11
C LEU A 11 31.98 7.07 3.36
N LEU A 12 33.04 7.68 2.83
CA LEU A 12 33.28 9.12 2.97
C LEU A 12 32.34 9.97 2.11
N THR A 13 31.96 9.53 0.90
CA THR A 13 30.97 10.22 0.07
C THR A 13 29.57 10.09 0.65
N ALA A 14 29.19 8.93 1.18
CA ALA A 14 27.92 8.74 1.89
C ALA A 14 27.84 9.57 3.17
N LEU A 15 28.94 9.68 3.92
CA LEU A 15 28.99 10.46 5.18
C LEU A 15 28.91 11.97 4.94
N LEU A 16 29.39 12.48 3.78
CA LEU A 16 29.29 13.91 3.45
C LEU A 16 27.89 14.38 3.08
N VAL A 17 27.04 13.44 2.60
CA VAL A 17 25.63 13.73 2.28
C VAL A 17 24.75 13.70 3.54
N ILE A 18 25.12 12.92 4.56
CA ILE A 18 24.35 12.75 5.80
C ILE A 18 24.55 13.90 6.81
N LEU A 19 25.63 14.69 6.68
CA LEU A 19 25.97 15.77 7.63
C LEU A 19 25.45 17.16 7.23
N LEU A 20 24.60 17.27 6.22
CA LEU A 20 23.84 18.51 6.03
C LEU A 20 22.73 18.58 7.08
N PRO A 21 22.71 19.60 7.95
CA PRO A 21 21.74 19.66 9.03
C PRO A 21 20.31 19.69 8.47
N VAL A 22 19.43 18.87 9.05
CA VAL A 22 18.00 18.80 8.77
C VAL A 22 17.30 20.17 8.86
N SER A 23 17.90 21.14 9.55
CA SER A 23 17.43 22.52 9.72
C SER A 23 17.43 23.40 8.44
N LEU A 24 17.94 22.91 7.30
CA LEU A 24 17.88 23.63 5.99
C LEU A 24 16.73 23.19 5.10
N ILE A 25 15.76 22.44 5.62
CA ILE A 25 14.63 21.89 4.84
C ILE A 25 13.56 22.96 4.52
N PHE A 26 13.55 24.08 5.23
CA PHE A 26 12.57 25.16 5.03
C PHE A 26 13.18 26.33 4.28
N GLY A 27 13.44 26.12 2.97
CA GLY A 27 13.79 27.22 2.07
C GLY A 27 12.58 28.09 1.81
N THR A 28 12.69 29.37 2.16
CA THR A 28 11.80 30.42 1.67
C THR A 28 11.77 30.38 0.13
N SER A 29 10.61 30.60 -0.47
CA SER A 29 10.45 30.70 -1.93
C SER A 29 11.45 31.70 -2.50
N GLY A 30 12.47 31.22 -3.22
CA GLY A 30 13.48 32.08 -3.85
C GLY A 30 14.93 31.69 -3.58
N SER A 31 15.23 30.71 -2.71
CA SER A 31 16.61 30.22 -2.54
C SER A 31 17.03 29.33 -3.72
N GLU A 32 18.26 29.50 -4.21
CA GLU A 32 18.82 28.57 -5.21
C GLU A 32 18.83 27.14 -4.70
N PRO A 33 18.58 26.15 -5.59
CA PRO A 33 18.62 24.75 -5.17
C PRO A 33 20.03 24.38 -4.68
N PRO A 34 20.17 23.57 -3.62
CA PRO A 34 21.45 23.22 -3.03
C PRO A 34 22.25 22.20 -3.88
N PHE A 35 22.16 22.29 -5.20
CA PHE A 35 22.73 21.32 -6.14
C PHE A 35 23.62 22.01 -7.18
N THR A 36 24.64 21.26 -7.64
CA THR A 36 25.53 21.65 -8.75
C THR A 36 25.68 20.49 -9.73
N GLY A 37 26.20 20.76 -10.93
CA GLY A 37 26.49 19.71 -11.92
C GLY A 37 25.27 18.83 -12.28
N ALA A 38 25.48 17.51 -12.34
CA ALA A 38 24.44 16.56 -12.73
C ALA A 38 23.20 16.59 -11.82
N ALA A 39 23.39 16.82 -10.52
CA ALA A 39 22.28 16.95 -9.57
C ALA A 39 21.39 18.15 -9.87
N LEU A 40 21.98 19.30 -10.25
CA LEU A 40 21.22 20.49 -10.67
C LEU A 40 20.50 20.23 -12.00
N THR A 41 21.12 19.53 -12.93
CA THR A 41 20.48 19.14 -14.19
C THR A 41 19.25 18.29 -13.93
N TYR A 42 19.37 17.25 -13.08
CA TYR A 42 18.24 16.39 -12.72
C TYR A 42 17.13 17.14 -11.97
N HIS A 43 17.51 18.04 -11.04
CA HIS A 43 16.55 18.92 -10.35
C HIS A 43 15.72 19.76 -11.35
N ASN A 44 16.37 20.32 -12.35
CA ASN A 44 15.68 21.09 -13.39
C ASN A 44 14.77 20.22 -14.27
N GLN A 45 15.20 19.01 -14.63
CA GLN A 45 14.35 18.03 -15.33
C GLN A 45 13.08 17.69 -14.55
N LEU A 46 13.15 17.52 -13.22
CA LEU A 46 11.97 17.30 -12.40
C LEU A 46 11.00 18.48 -12.44
N LYS A 47 11.51 19.72 -12.43
CA LYS A 47 10.68 20.94 -12.60
C LYS A 47 10.05 21.00 -13.99
N GLU A 48 10.79 20.67 -15.03
CA GLU A 48 10.29 20.61 -16.41
C GLU A 48 9.20 19.52 -16.57
N LYS A 49 9.31 18.39 -15.85
CA LYS A 49 8.25 17.37 -15.77
C LYS A 49 6.99 17.89 -15.08
N GLY A 50 7.05 18.97 -14.30
CA GLY A 50 5.90 19.56 -13.61
C GLY A 50 5.92 19.46 -12.09
N PHE A 51 7.03 19.04 -11.47
CA PHE A 51 7.15 19.08 -10.02
C PHE A 51 7.41 20.50 -9.52
N PRO A 52 6.74 20.98 -8.45
CA PRO A 52 7.11 22.18 -7.73
C PRO A 52 8.53 22.11 -7.14
N ALA A 53 9.14 23.25 -6.87
CA ALA A 53 10.54 23.32 -6.44
C ALA A 53 10.81 22.55 -5.13
N ASP A 54 9.90 22.58 -4.17
CA ASP A 54 10.00 21.87 -2.89
C ASP A 54 10.00 20.34 -3.09
N TYR A 55 9.16 19.81 -3.99
CA TYR A 55 9.20 18.39 -4.38
C TYR A 55 10.54 18.05 -5.06
N ALA A 56 10.95 18.87 -6.03
CA ALA A 56 12.14 18.60 -6.83
C ALA A 56 13.41 18.50 -5.96
N VAL A 57 13.51 19.26 -4.87
CA VAL A 57 14.65 19.16 -3.93
C VAL A 57 14.69 17.78 -3.26
N ALA A 58 13.58 17.32 -2.69
CA ALA A 58 13.52 16.03 -2.01
C ALA A 58 13.75 14.86 -2.99
N LEU A 59 13.13 14.91 -4.17
CA LEU A 59 13.25 13.87 -5.20
C LEU A 59 14.65 13.81 -5.81
N THR A 60 15.33 14.96 -5.97
CA THR A 60 16.74 14.97 -6.40
C THR A 60 17.63 14.26 -5.40
N ARG A 61 17.44 14.47 -4.10
CA ARG A 61 18.20 13.77 -3.05
C ARG A 61 17.97 12.26 -3.11
N LEU A 62 16.72 11.84 -3.31
CA LEU A 62 16.41 10.41 -3.46
C LEU A 62 17.06 9.81 -4.71
N HIS A 63 17.04 10.50 -5.85
CA HIS A 63 17.69 10.04 -7.07
C HIS A 63 19.22 9.91 -6.92
N LEU A 64 19.85 10.76 -6.12
CA LEU A 64 21.29 10.64 -5.84
C LEU A 64 21.62 9.38 -5.04
N LEU A 65 20.69 8.91 -4.20
CA LEU A 65 20.83 7.67 -3.43
C LEU A 65 20.41 6.44 -4.25
N TYR A 66 19.37 6.59 -5.04
CA TYR A 66 18.74 5.54 -5.83
C TYR A 66 18.60 5.97 -7.31
N PRO A 67 19.69 5.91 -8.11
CA PRO A 67 19.67 6.44 -9.49
C PRO A 67 18.69 5.74 -10.44
N ALA A 68 18.26 4.53 -10.10
CA ALA A 68 17.28 3.77 -10.87
C ALA A 68 15.82 4.14 -10.55
N TRP A 69 15.59 5.01 -9.56
CA TRP A 69 14.25 5.47 -9.22
C TRP A 69 13.81 6.61 -10.13
N GLU A 70 12.61 6.48 -10.67
CA GLU A 70 11.97 7.47 -11.53
C GLU A 70 10.77 8.11 -10.82
N PHE A 71 10.61 9.41 -10.99
CA PHE A 71 9.52 10.18 -10.38
C PHE A 71 8.67 10.81 -11.47
N GLU A 72 7.34 10.56 -11.37
CA GLU A 72 6.35 11.05 -12.30
C GLU A 72 5.31 11.90 -11.56
N PRO A 73 5.12 13.17 -11.93
CA PRO A 73 4.08 14.00 -11.33
C PRO A 73 2.71 13.57 -11.83
N LEU A 74 1.74 13.50 -10.92
CA LEU A 74 0.34 13.34 -11.24
C LEU A 74 -0.38 14.66 -10.94
N ALA A 75 -0.73 15.42 -11.97
CA ALA A 75 -1.54 16.63 -11.81
C ALA A 75 -2.94 16.22 -11.28
N VAL A 76 -3.29 16.75 -10.12
CA VAL A 76 -4.59 16.53 -9.50
C VAL A 76 -5.59 17.56 -10.02
N ALA A 77 -6.75 17.08 -10.50
CA ALA A 77 -7.77 17.96 -11.09
C ALA A 77 -8.39 18.92 -10.06
N ARG A 78 -8.58 18.46 -8.81
CA ARG A 78 -9.08 19.28 -7.71
C ARG A 78 -7.93 20.04 -7.03
N SER A 79 -8.20 21.29 -6.63
CA SER A 79 -7.28 22.05 -5.80
C SER A 79 -7.08 21.38 -4.42
N TRP A 80 -6.00 21.75 -3.74
CA TRP A 80 -5.74 21.30 -2.36
C TRP A 80 -6.92 21.53 -1.44
N LYS A 81 -7.49 22.75 -1.44
CA LYS A 81 -8.62 23.13 -0.59
C LYS A 81 -9.86 22.27 -0.84
N GLU A 82 -10.20 22.04 -2.12
CA GLU A 82 -11.33 21.19 -2.50
C GLU A 82 -11.11 19.74 -2.08
N THR A 83 -9.90 19.23 -2.28
CA THR A 83 -9.56 17.86 -1.90
C THR A 83 -9.65 17.67 -0.38
N VAL A 84 -9.07 18.55 0.43
CA VAL A 84 -9.18 18.48 1.90
C VAL A 84 -10.64 18.56 2.33
N THR A 85 -11.44 19.46 1.73
CA THR A 85 -12.87 19.58 2.04
C THR A 85 -13.62 18.29 1.73
N LEU A 86 -13.38 17.68 0.58
CA LEU A 86 -14.01 16.41 0.20
C LEU A 86 -13.60 15.26 1.15
N GLN A 87 -12.32 15.16 1.49
CA GLN A 87 -11.78 14.14 2.38
C GLN A 87 -12.27 14.26 3.84
N THR A 88 -12.74 15.45 4.24
CA THR A 88 -13.24 15.69 5.60
C THR A 88 -14.75 15.86 5.68
N ARG A 89 -15.48 15.73 4.58
CA ARG A 89 -16.92 15.94 4.50
C ARG A 89 -17.72 14.92 5.29
N ASP A 90 -17.36 13.66 5.21
CA ASP A 90 -18.01 12.55 5.90
C ASP A 90 -17.09 12.00 7.00
N ALA A 91 -17.66 11.82 8.19
CA ALA A 91 -16.92 11.35 9.37
C ALA A 91 -16.26 9.98 9.17
N LYS A 92 -16.81 9.13 8.31
CA LYS A 92 -16.27 7.78 8.03
C LYS A 92 -15.24 7.73 6.91
N THR A 93 -15.04 8.81 6.17
CA THR A 93 -14.11 8.85 5.04
C THR A 93 -12.68 8.64 5.48
N ASN A 94 -12.30 9.26 6.61
CA ASN A 94 -10.95 9.15 7.16
C ASN A 94 -11.02 8.87 8.66
N LEU A 95 -10.57 7.68 9.02
CA LEU A 95 -10.56 7.18 10.38
C LEU A 95 -9.12 7.00 10.89
N ILE A 96 -8.94 7.12 12.21
CA ILE A 96 -7.68 6.87 12.89
C ILE A 96 -7.89 5.88 14.05
N ASN A 97 -6.90 5.02 14.31
CA ASN A 97 -6.96 4.01 15.35
C ASN A 97 -7.28 4.62 16.74
N SER A 98 -7.95 3.83 17.58
CA SER A 98 -8.26 4.20 18.97
C SER A 98 -7.06 4.16 19.92
N ASP A 99 -5.90 3.65 19.51
CA ASP A 99 -4.67 3.67 20.30
C ASP A 99 -4.36 5.09 20.79
N GLY A 100 -4.06 5.23 22.09
CA GLY A 100 -3.85 6.51 22.75
C GLY A 100 -2.76 7.38 22.12
N ARG A 101 -1.71 6.77 21.49
CA ARG A 101 -0.67 7.50 20.77
C ARG A 101 -1.20 8.31 19.57
N PHE A 102 -2.38 7.95 19.04
CA PHE A 102 -3.04 8.67 17.96
C PHE A 102 -4.07 9.69 18.45
N SER A 103 -4.12 10.01 19.75
CA SER A 103 -5.11 10.93 20.31
C SER A 103 -5.11 12.31 19.67
N LYS A 104 -3.94 12.84 19.30
CA LYS A 104 -3.79 14.15 18.62
C LYS A 104 -4.32 14.16 17.17
N TYR A 105 -4.47 12.99 16.56
CA TYR A 105 -4.98 12.85 15.19
C TYR A 105 -6.50 12.75 15.12
N ARG A 106 -7.20 12.64 16.27
CA ARG A 106 -8.64 12.48 16.33
C ARG A 106 -9.37 13.80 16.16
N HIS A 107 -10.58 13.72 15.61
CA HIS A 107 -11.48 14.86 15.57
C HIS A 107 -11.81 15.32 16.99
N LYS A 108 -11.67 16.64 17.27
CA LYS A 108 -11.70 17.18 18.64
C LYS A 108 -13.06 16.99 19.35
N THR A 109 -14.16 17.04 18.60
CA THR A 109 -15.53 17.03 19.16
C THR A 109 -16.31 15.77 18.81
N ASN A 110 -15.86 14.96 17.83
CA ASN A 110 -16.53 13.71 17.48
C ASN A 110 -15.89 12.54 18.24
N ALA A 111 -16.53 12.12 19.32
CA ALA A 111 -16.09 10.98 20.13
C ALA A 111 -16.67 9.63 19.68
N ASN A 112 -17.44 9.59 18.57
CA ASN A 112 -18.00 8.35 18.07
C ASN A 112 -16.92 7.37 17.65
N LEU A 113 -17.07 6.12 18.05
CA LEU A 113 -16.25 5.01 17.61
C LEU A 113 -16.89 4.40 16.35
N TYR A 114 -16.17 4.48 15.24
CA TYR A 114 -16.53 3.87 13.97
C TYR A 114 -15.72 2.59 13.82
N ASP A 115 -16.26 1.58 13.17
CA ASP A 115 -15.68 0.27 13.09
C ASP A 115 -15.05 -0.18 14.43
N SER A 116 -14.57 -1.36 14.54
CA SER A 116 -13.94 -1.82 15.77
C SER A 116 -12.61 -1.10 16.02
N GLY A 117 -12.62 -0.06 16.85
CA GLY A 117 -11.40 0.61 17.33
C GLY A 117 -10.94 1.85 16.54
N PHE A 118 -11.81 2.51 15.75
CA PHE A 118 -11.44 3.70 15.00
C PHE A 118 -12.30 4.91 15.32
N TYR A 119 -11.69 6.11 15.33
CA TYR A 119 -12.34 7.41 15.47
C TYR A 119 -12.22 8.22 14.18
N GLN A 120 -13.06 9.21 13.99
CA GLN A 120 -12.90 10.20 12.93
C GLN A 120 -11.53 10.88 13.06
N ALA A 121 -10.76 10.94 11.97
CA ALA A 121 -9.53 11.71 11.92
C ALA A 121 -9.83 13.22 11.91
N SER A 122 -8.97 14.02 12.55
CA SER A 122 -9.04 15.48 12.49
C SER A 122 -8.72 15.98 11.07
N LYS A 123 -9.14 17.21 10.76
CA LYS A 123 -8.79 17.85 9.50
C LYS A 123 -7.27 18.02 9.33
N GLU A 124 -6.60 18.32 10.45
CA GLU A 124 -5.14 18.44 10.50
C GLU A 124 -4.47 17.11 10.15
N ALA A 125 -4.95 16.00 10.74
CA ALA A 125 -4.46 14.67 10.42
C ALA A 125 -4.71 14.28 8.95
N VAL A 126 -5.89 14.56 8.43
CA VAL A 126 -6.20 14.34 7.00
C VAL A 126 -5.26 15.16 6.13
N SER A 127 -5.04 16.44 6.44
CA SER A 127 -4.13 17.31 5.68
C SER A 127 -2.69 16.81 5.74
N TYR A 128 -2.21 16.35 6.90
CA TYR A 128 -0.87 15.78 7.08
C TYR A 128 -0.66 14.55 6.17
N PHE A 129 -1.55 13.55 6.25
CA PHE A 129 -1.42 12.33 5.46
C PHE A 129 -1.70 12.53 3.96
N LEU A 130 -2.47 13.55 3.61
CA LEU A 130 -2.77 13.90 2.22
C LEU A 130 -1.63 14.68 1.56
N ASP A 131 -0.79 15.41 2.30
CA ASP A 131 0.31 16.23 1.75
C ASP A 131 1.49 15.34 1.32
N PRO A 132 1.73 15.13 0.02
CA PRO A 132 2.79 14.23 -0.44
C PRO A 132 4.18 14.65 0.02
N ARG A 133 4.40 15.95 0.26
CA ARG A 133 5.70 16.49 0.63
C ARG A 133 6.20 15.99 1.97
N ASN A 134 5.29 15.59 2.87
CA ASN A 134 5.64 14.98 4.16
C ASN A 134 6.28 13.60 4.03
N PHE A 135 6.18 12.97 2.85
CA PHE A 135 6.51 11.55 2.65
C PHE A 135 7.49 11.31 1.51
N LEU A 136 8.22 12.33 1.07
CA LEU A 136 9.27 12.21 0.05
C LEU A 136 10.60 11.77 0.70
N THR A 137 10.53 10.69 1.49
CA THR A 137 11.67 10.03 2.12
C THR A 137 11.84 8.63 1.54
N GLU A 138 12.96 7.99 1.82
CA GLU A 138 13.32 6.66 1.30
C GLU A 138 12.23 5.60 1.53
N ALA A 139 11.69 5.53 2.75
CA ALA A 139 10.67 4.53 3.10
C ALA A 139 9.25 4.98 2.74
N ASP A 140 8.95 6.25 2.94
CA ASP A 140 7.58 6.75 2.87
C ASP A 140 7.12 7.00 1.44
N ILE A 141 8.07 7.19 0.50
CA ILE A 141 7.77 7.37 -0.93
C ILE A 141 7.11 6.14 -1.55
N PHE A 142 7.29 4.96 -0.97
CA PHE A 142 6.71 3.73 -1.49
C PHE A 142 5.18 3.69 -1.48
N GLN A 143 4.50 4.59 -0.76
CA GLN A 143 3.05 4.75 -0.93
C GLN A 143 2.67 5.28 -2.33
N PHE A 144 3.63 5.89 -3.04
CA PHE A 144 3.48 6.38 -4.42
C PHE A 144 4.03 5.41 -5.47
N TYR A 145 4.46 4.21 -5.08
CA TYR A 145 4.95 3.18 -6.00
C TYR A 145 3.88 2.85 -7.04
N ASP A 146 4.22 2.99 -8.34
CA ASP A 146 3.29 2.69 -9.43
C ASP A 146 3.19 1.18 -9.66
N GLN A 147 2.05 0.62 -9.34
CA GLN A 147 1.75 -0.81 -9.45
C GLN A 147 1.70 -1.32 -10.89
N GLN A 148 1.77 -0.44 -11.89
CA GLN A 148 1.70 -0.79 -13.31
C GLN A 148 3.06 -1.12 -13.92
N THR A 149 4.17 -0.92 -13.23
CA THR A 149 5.52 -1.02 -13.79
C THR A 149 6.02 -2.46 -13.96
N ALA A 150 5.16 -3.34 -14.47
CA ALA A 150 5.48 -4.76 -14.72
C ALA A 150 6.72 -5.02 -15.61
N SER A 151 7.20 -4.01 -16.35
CA SER A 151 8.35 -4.15 -17.24
C SER A 151 9.71 -4.09 -16.53
N ALA A 152 9.77 -3.54 -15.32
CA ALA A 152 11.01 -3.39 -14.56
C ALA A 152 11.36 -4.62 -13.71
N THR A 153 10.37 -5.44 -13.38
CA THR A 153 10.57 -6.58 -12.48
C THR A 153 11.21 -7.77 -13.19
N SER A 154 12.41 -8.14 -12.76
CA SER A 154 13.04 -9.38 -13.18
C SER A 154 12.53 -10.58 -12.38
N ARG A 155 12.58 -11.78 -13.01
CA ARG A 155 12.29 -13.03 -12.30
C ARG A 155 13.16 -13.22 -11.05
N ALA A 156 14.45 -12.89 -11.14
CA ALA A 156 15.37 -13.00 -10.01
C ALA A 156 14.97 -12.10 -8.83
N ALA A 157 14.54 -10.86 -9.10
CA ALA A 157 14.05 -9.96 -8.08
C ALA A 157 12.78 -10.53 -7.40
N LEU A 158 11.84 -11.07 -8.18
CA LEU A 158 10.65 -11.72 -7.63
C LEU A 158 11.01 -12.93 -6.76
N GLU A 159 11.88 -13.83 -7.23
CA GLU A 159 12.31 -15.01 -6.46
C GLU A 159 12.98 -14.63 -5.14
N THR A 160 13.72 -13.51 -5.10
CA THR A 160 14.29 -12.98 -3.87
C THR A 160 13.19 -12.56 -2.87
N VAL A 161 12.12 -11.90 -3.33
CA VAL A 161 10.97 -11.53 -2.48
C VAL A 161 10.20 -12.75 -1.97
N LEU A 162 10.15 -13.82 -2.77
CA LEU A 162 9.45 -15.05 -2.37
C LEU A 162 10.26 -15.90 -1.37
N ALA A 163 11.57 -15.73 -1.31
CA ALA A 163 12.46 -16.49 -0.43
C ALA A 163 12.03 -16.37 1.05
N GLY A 164 12.03 -17.48 1.78
CA GLY A 164 11.57 -17.54 3.17
C GLY A 164 10.06 -17.37 3.38
N THR A 165 9.28 -17.21 2.31
CA THR A 165 7.81 -17.15 2.39
C THR A 165 7.17 -18.49 2.05
N PHE A 166 5.86 -18.63 2.32
CA PHE A 166 5.10 -19.82 1.91
C PHE A 166 5.06 -20.03 0.40
N MET A 167 5.35 -18.99 -0.40
CA MET A 167 5.35 -19.03 -1.86
C MET A 167 6.64 -19.57 -2.48
N GLU A 168 7.75 -19.62 -1.72
CA GLU A 168 9.07 -19.96 -2.24
C GLU A 168 9.11 -21.35 -2.94
N ARG A 169 8.57 -22.38 -2.26
CA ARG A 169 8.61 -23.76 -2.71
C ARG A 169 7.27 -24.35 -3.04
N ALA A 170 6.19 -23.66 -2.66
CA ALA A 170 4.84 -24.16 -2.91
C ALA A 170 4.52 -24.13 -4.39
N LYS A 171 3.75 -25.13 -4.82
CA LYS A 171 3.20 -25.19 -6.17
C LYS A 171 1.70 -24.96 -6.13
N LEU A 172 1.21 -24.37 -7.19
CA LEU A 172 -0.20 -24.22 -7.46
C LEU A 172 -0.78 -25.53 -8.00
N GLU A 173 -2.09 -25.61 -8.18
CA GLU A 173 -2.79 -26.80 -8.64
C GLU A 173 -2.35 -27.26 -10.05
N SER A 174 -1.94 -26.32 -10.89
CA SER A 174 -1.34 -26.59 -12.22
C SER A 174 0.06 -27.19 -12.19
N GLY A 175 0.71 -27.20 -11.02
CA GLY A 175 2.13 -27.56 -10.88
C GLY A 175 3.09 -26.38 -11.10
N GLN A 176 2.62 -25.19 -11.50
CA GLN A 176 3.42 -23.99 -11.60
C GLN A 176 3.92 -23.55 -10.22
N THR A 177 5.09 -22.88 -10.19
CA THR A 177 5.53 -22.14 -9.00
C THR A 177 4.78 -20.81 -8.86
N TYR A 178 4.76 -20.24 -7.65
CA TYR A 178 4.23 -18.88 -7.48
C TYR A 178 5.00 -17.85 -8.31
N ALA A 179 6.33 -18.03 -8.47
CA ALA A 179 7.13 -17.16 -9.32
C ALA A 179 6.66 -17.17 -10.77
N ASP A 180 6.43 -18.37 -11.37
CA ASP A 180 5.93 -18.48 -12.74
C ASP A 180 4.57 -17.85 -12.91
N ALA A 181 3.64 -18.16 -11.99
CA ALA A 181 2.29 -17.65 -12.04
C ALA A 181 2.23 -16.12 -11.86
N LEU A 182 2.99 -15.56 -10.91
CA LEU A 182 3.04 -14.11 -10.67
C LEU A 182 3.65 -13.36 -11.86
N MET A 183 4.74 -13.87 -12.46
CA MET A 183 5.35 -13.29 -13.67
C MET A 183 4.37 -13.30 -14.84
N GLN A 184 3.70 -14.42 -15.06
CA GLN A 184 2.73 -14.56 -16.14
C GLN A 184 1.52 -13.64 -15.93
N ILE A 185 0.89 -13.69 -14.75
CA ILE A 185 -0.30 -12.90 -14.40
C ILE A 185 0.05 -11.40 -14.42
N GLY A 186 1.17 -11.02 -13.83
CA GLY A 186 1.64 -9.63 -13.83
C GLY A 186 1.77 -9.07 -15.23
N LYS A 187 2.38 -9.82 -16.15
CA LYS A 187 2.52 -9.44 -17.57
C LYS A 187 1.16 -9.34 -18.27
N GLU A 188 0.27 -10.30 -18.09
CA GLU A 188 -1.03 -10.36 -18.78
C GLU A 188 -2.01 -9.32 -18.25
N VAL A 189 -2.03 -9.09 -16.95
CA VAL A 189 -2.93 -8.13 -16.29
C VAL A 189 -2.35 -6.71 -16.30
N GLY A 190 -1.02 -6.57 -16.38
CA GLY A 190 -0.32 -5.29 -16.31
C GLY A 190 -0.27 -4.74 -14.88
N ILE A 191 0.06 -5.61 -13.93
CA ILE A 191 0.35 -5.27 -12.52
C ILE A 191 1.75 -5.82 -12.19
N ASP A 192 2.55 -5.07 -11.46
CA ASP A 192 3.90 -5.48 -11.09
C ASP A 192 3.89 -6.80 -10.27
N PRO A 193 4.66 -7.83 -10.69
CA PRO A 193 4.71 -9.12 -10.00
C PRO A 193 5.25 -9.04 -8.57
N VAL A 194 6.22 -8.15 -8.31
CA VAL A 194 6.75 -7.94 -6.95
C VAL A 194 5.69 -7.31 -6.07
N PHE A 195 4.96 -6.32 -6.57
CA PHE A 195 3.84 -5.75 -5.84
C PHE A 195 2.78 -6.81 -5.49
N LEU A 196 2.40 -7.66 -6.45
CA LEU A 196 1.45 -8.77 -6.21
C LEU A 196 1.97 -9.74 -5.14
N ALA A 197 3.26 -10.08 -5.17
CA ALA A 197 3.89 -10.98 -4.19
C ALA A 197 3.88 -10.38 -2.78
N VAL A 198 4.29 -9.12 -2.65
CA VAL A 198 4.30 -8.42 -1.35
C VAL A 198 2.88 -8.27 -0.81
N ARG A 199 1.91 -7.92 -1.67
CA ARG A 199 0.51 -7.83 -1.28
C ARG A 199 -0.03 -9.17 -0.81
N LEU A 200 0.25 -10.24 -1.56
CA LEU A 200 -0.17 -11.59 -1.19
C LEU A 200 0.41 -12.03 0.17
N ARG A 201 1.70 -11.75 0.41
CA ARG A 201 2.34 -11.99 1.72
C ARG A 201 1.66 -11.18 2.83
N GLN A 202 1.33 -9.92 2.59
CA GLN A 202 0.64 -9.07 3.56
C GLN A 202 -0.75 -9.62 3.92
N GLU A 203 -1.51 -10.08 2.93
CA GLU A 203 -2.89 -10.58 3.12
C GLU A 203 -2.93 -11.99 3.73
N GLN A 204 -1.95 -12.87 3.43
CA GLN A 204 -1.94 -14.27 3.83
C GLN A 204 -0.92 -14.60 4.93
N GLY A 205 -0.08 -13.61 5.32
CA GLY A 205 0.93 -13.76 6.38
C GLY A 205 1.91 -14.90 6.13
N ASP A 206 1.95 -15.86 7.03
CA ASP A 206 2.79 -17.07 6.97
C ASP A 206 2.18 -18.21 6.10
N GLY A 207 1.11 -17.94 5.38
CA GLY A 207 0.45 -18.91 4.50
C GLY A 207 -0.53 -19.85 5.19
N LYS A 208 -0.88 -19.58 6.44
CA LYS A 208 -1.83 -20.40 7.21
C LYS A 208 -3.28 -19.88 7.19
N SER A 209 -3.54 -18.83 6.42
CA SER A 209 -4.88 -18.29 6.28
C SER A 209 -5.87 -19.37 5.77
N PRO A 210 -7.04 -19.54 6.37
CA PRO A 210 -8.06 -20.47 5.88
C PRO A 210 -8.50 -20.18 4.44
N LEU A 211 -8.44 -18.92 4.02
CA LEU A 211 -8.80 -18.50 2.65
C LEU A 211 -7.79 -18.95 1.58
N LEU A 212 -6.60 -19.40 1.99
CA LEU A 212 -5.59 -20.03 1.14
C LEU A 212 -5.67 -21.55 1.11
N GLY A 213 -6.28 -22.16 2.15
CA GLY A 213 -6.21 -23.61 2.41
C GLY A 213 -7.23 -24.46 1.66
N GLY A 214 -8.26 -23.86 1.09
CA GLY A 214 -9.33 -24.60 0.35
C GLY A 214 -10.28 -25.43 1.22
N LYS A 215 -10.22 -25.32 2.55
CA LYS A 215 -11.08 -25.99 3.53
C LYS A 215 -11.80 -25.03 4.48
N CYS A 216 -11.87 -23.78 4.08
CA CYS A 216 -12.44 -22.74 4.93
C CYS A 216 -13.96 -22.88 5.09
N GLY A 217 -14.67 -23.45 4.11
CA GLY A 217 -16.10 -23.77 4.22
C GLY A 217 -16.38 -24.78 5.33
N SER A 218 -15.63 -25.89 5.36
CA SER A 218 -15.69 -26.88 6.45
C SER A 218 -15.35 -26.27 7.81
N LEU A 219 -14.37 -25.40 7.88
CA LEU A 219 -14.02 -24.66 9.11
C LEU A 219 -15.18 -23.77 9.60
N LEU A 220 -15.83 -23.07 8.69
CA LEU A 220 -17.00 -22.25 9.02
C LEU A 220 -18.17 -23.11 9.49
N GLN A 221 -18.39 -24.28 8.86
CA GLN A 221 -19.40 -25.24 9.29
C GLN A 221 -19.13 -25.72 10.72
N GLU A 222 -17.87 -26.01 11.05
CA GLU A 222 -17.45 -26.39 12.41
C GLU A 222 -17.69 -25.25 13.42
N TYR A 223 -17.30 -24.02 13.08
CA TYR A 223 -17.54 -22.83 13.94
C TYR A 223 -19.03 -22.63 14.22
N TYR A 224 -19.86 -22.82 13.20
CA TYR A 224 -21.31 -22.71 13.34
C TYR A 224 -21.89 -23.83 14.20
N ALA A 225 -21.53 -25.10 13.94
CA ALA A 225 -22.04 -26.26 14.66
C ALA A 225 -21.67 -26.23 16.16
N ASN A 226 -20.43 -25.82 16.45
CA ASN A 226 -19.91 -25.77 17.81
C ASN A 226 -20.14 -24.41 18.52
N GLN A 227 -20.73 -23.42 17.85
CA GLN A 227 -20.90 -22.05 18.35
C GLN A 227 -19.58 -21.49 18.90
N THR A 228 -18.49 -21.72 18.17
CA THR A 228 -17.13 -21.33 18.60
C THR A 228 -17.02 -19.81 18.71
N ALA A 229 -16.64 -19.30 19.87
CA ALA A 229 -16.63 -17.86 20.16
C ALA A 229 -15.41 -17.13 19.62
N THR A 230 -14.22 -17.76 19.70
CA THR A 230 -12.94 -17.15 19.32
C THR A 230 -12.05 -18.15 18.57
N THR A 231 -11.17 -17.62 17.70
CA THR A 231 -10.10 -18.39 17.08
C THR A 231 -9.03 -18.77 18.12
N GLU A 232 -8.09 -19.64 17.76
CA GLU A 232 -6.89 -19.92 18.58
C GLU A 232 -6.09 -18.67 18.94
N SER A 233 -6.08 -17.66 18.06
CA SER A 233 -5.43 -16.36 18.30
C SER A 233 -6.30 -15.35 19.06
N GLY A 234 -7.46 -15.78 19.60
CA GLY A 234 -8.36 -14.94 20.41
C GLY A 234 -9.24 -13.96 19.61
N LYS A 235 -9.28 -14.03 18.28
CA LYS A 235 -10.16 -13.18 17.47
C LYS A 235 -11.61 -13.63 17.59
N PRO A 236 -12.61 -12.72 17.78
CA PRO A 236 -14.02 -13.09 17.86
C PRO A 236 -14.50 -13.70 16.54
N ILE A 237 -15.14 -14.87 16.60
CA ILE A 237 -15.68 -15.56 15.41
C ILE A 237 -17.07 -15.04 15.09
N LYS A 238 -17.94 -14.93 16.09
CA LYS A 238 -19.35 -14.47 15.97
C LYS A 238 -20.15 -15.29 14.94
N PRO A 239 -20.28 -16.61 15.11
CA PRO A 239 -21.14 -17.40 14.24
C PRO A 239 -22.60 -16.96 14.44
N PRO A 240 -23.48 -17.05 13.42
CA PRO A 240 -24.90 -16.78 13.57
C PRO A 240 -25.55 -17.78 14.56
N ALA A 241 -26.71 -17.42 15.11
CA ALA A 241 -27.42 -18.27 16.07
C ALA A 241 -27.78 -19.64 15.45
N PRO A 242 -27.83 -20.72 16.27
CA PRO A 242 -28.20 -22.06 15.79
C PRO A 242 -29.54 -22.04 15.06
N GLY A 243 -29.63 -22.73 13.92
CA GLY A 243 -30.84 -22.82 13.12
C GLY A 243 -31.18 -21.60 12.27
N THR A 244 -30.29 -20.56 12.24
CA THR A 244 -30.51 -19.37 11.43
C THR A 244 -29.76 -19.36 10.10
N LEU A 245 -28.88 -20.34 9.88
CA LEU A 245 -28.11 -20.48 8.65
C LEU A 245 -28.76 -21.53 7.75
N ASP A 246 -29.16 -21.08 6.57
CA ASP A 246 -29.64 -21.98 5.52
C ASP A 246 -28.46 -22.45 4.66
N GLY A 247 -28.35 -23.78 4.48
CA GLY A 247 -27.39 -24.39 3.58
C GLY A 247 -26.13 -24.96 4.26
N ASP A 248 -25.38 -25.70 3.46
CA ASP A 248 -24.15 -26.37 3.84
C ASP A 248 -22.95 -25.52 3.45
N LEU A 249 -22.23 -25.01 4.44
CA LEU A 249 -21.03 -24.17 4.22
C LEU A 249 -19.87 -24.97 3.62
N THR A 250 -19.89 -26.31 3.69
CA THR A 250 -18.87 -27.15 3.05
C THR A 250 -18.87 -27.00 1.52
N ALA A 251 -19.97 -26.52 0.93
CA ALA A 251 -20.05 -26.15 -0.48
C ALA A 251 -19.10 -25.02 -0.89
N LEU A 252 -18.55 -24.29 0.10
CA LEU A 252 -17.51 -23.26 -0.11
C LEU A 252 -16.09 -23.83 -0.08
N ASP A 253 -15.90 -25.12 0.21
CA ASP A 253 -14.59 -25.77 0.09
C ASP A 253 -14.12 -25.80 -1.37
N GLY A 254 -12.81 -25.71 -1.55
CA GLY A 254 -12.20 -25.62 -2.87
C GLY A 254 -12.28 -24.26 -3.53
N TYR A 255 -12.80 -23.24 -2.82
CA TYR A 255 -12.69 -21.84 -3.24
C TYR A 255 -11.62 -21.11 -2.42
N TYR A 256 -10.95 -20.14 -3.06
CA TYR A 256 -9.77 -19.44 -2.54
C TYR A 256 -9.92 -17.94 -2.69
N ASN A 257 -9.48 -17.16 -1.70
CA ASN A 257 -9.45 -15.70 -1.78
C ASN A 257 -8.12 -15.15 -1.26
N LEU A 258 -7.14 -15.06 -2.15
CA LEU A 258 -5.76 -14.79 -1.80
C LEU A 258 -5.49 -13.33 -1.45
N PHE A 259 -6.36 -12.41 -1.86
CA PHE A 259 -6.23 -10.97 -1.61
C PHE A 259 -7.29 -10.42 -0.64
N ASN A 260 -8.00 -11.29 0.08
CA ASN A 260 -9.06 -10.95 1.04
C ASN A 260 -10.14 -10.01 0.44
N ILE A 261 -10.41 -10.14 -0.85
CA ILE A 261 -11.38 -9.29 -1.57
C ILE A 261 -12.78 -9.55 -1.04
N LYS A 262 -13.49 -8.45 -0.65
CA LYS A 262 -14.81 -8.51 -0.02
C LYS A 262 -14.84 -9.30 1.31
N ALA A 263 -13.69 -9.54 1.92
CA ALA A 263 -13.54 -10.12 3.26
C ALA A 263 -13.93 -9.07 4.32
N SER A 264 -15.21 -8.89 4.55
CA SER A 264 -15.76 -7.88 5.47
C SER A 264 -16.91 -8.46 6.30
N GLY A 265 -17.18 -7.85 7.42
CA GLY A 265 -18.28 -8.26 8.31
C GLY A 265 -17.90 -8.20 9.78
N ASP A 266 -18.86 -8.50 10.64
CA ASP A 266 -18.67 -8.53 12.09
C ASP A 266 -18.24 -9.92 12.56
N GLY A 267 -16.98 -10.03 12.96
CA GLY A 267 -16.34 -11.28 13.36
C GLY A 267 -15.77 -12.10 12.19
N VAL A 268 -14.92 -13.06 12.55
CA VAL A 268 -14.17 -13.90 11.60
C VAL A 268 -15.11 -14.73 10.71
N PHE A 269 -16.26 -15.18 11.25
CA PHE A 269 -17.24 -15.95 10.50
C PHE A 269 -17.76 -15.18 9.27
N ALA A 270 -18.26 -13.97 9.47
CA ALA A 270 -18.80 -13.15 8.39
C ALA A 270 -17.70 -12.76 7.38
N ILE A 271 -16.50 -12.41 7.87
CA ILE A 271 -15.33 -12.07 7.05
C ILE A 271 -14.98 -13.21 6.09
N TYR A 272 -14.83 -14.43 6.60
CA TYR A 272 -14.46 -15.58 5.77
C TYR A 272 -15.60 -16.04 4.86
N LYS A 273 -16.83 -16.06 5.37
CA LYS A 273 -18.01 -16.42 4.56
C LYS A 273 -18.15 -15.49 3.36
N ASN A 274 -18.15 -14.18 3.58
CA ASN A 274 -18.30 -13.19 2.51
C ASN A 274 -17.16 -13.29 1.48
N ALA A 275 -15.92 -13.50 1.96
CA ALA A 275 -14.75 -13.71 1.07
C ALA A 275 -14.90 -14.95 0.19
N LEU A 276 -15.39 -16.07 0.73
CA LEU A 276 -15.57 -17.32 -0.01
C LEU A 276 -16.77 -17.26 -0.96
N GLU A 277 -17.88 -16.68 -0.55
CA GLU A 277 -19.06 -16.47 -1.42
C GLU A 277 -18.68 -15.59 -2.63
N TYR A 278 -17.88 -14.56 -2.40
CA TYR A 278 -17.33 -13.76 -3.49
C TYR A 278 -16.43 -14.61 -4.40
N ALA A 279 -15.50 -15.38 -3.83
CA ALA A 279 -14.62 -16.26 -4.60
C ALA A 279 -15.43 -17.30 -5.41
N GLN A 280 -16.47 -17.89 -4.83
CA GLN A 280 -17.38 -18.82 -5.50
C GLN A 280 -18.10 -18.13 -6.68
N SER A 281 -18.63 -16.91 -6.47
CA SER A 281 -19.31 -16.15 -7.52
C SER A 281 -18.40 -15.79 -8.70
N LYS A 282 -17.05 -15.77 -8.46
CA LYS A 282 -16.02 -15.51 -9.46
C LYS A 282 -15.40 -16.80 -10.03
N GLY A 283 -15.77 -17.96 -9.53
CA GLY A 283 -15.22 -19.25 -9.96
C GLY A 283 -13.74 -19.43 -9.56
N TRP A 284 -13.31 -18.82 -8.44
CA TRP A 284 -11.94 -18.94 -7.93
C TRP A 284 -11.72 -20.27 -7.20
N ASN A 285 -11.87 -21.38 -7.94
CA ASN A 285 -11.77 -22.74 -7.42
C ASN A 285 -10.38 -23.38 -7.56
N THR A 286 -9.37 -22.59 -7.89
CA THR A 286 -7.94 -22.89 -7.76
C THR A 286 -7.21 -21.67 -7.28
N ARG A 287 -6.01 -21.84 -6.70
CA ARG A 287 -5.19 -20.70 -6.27
C ARG A 287 -4.72 -19.85 -7.45
N GLU A 288 -4.46 -20.43 -8.63
CA GLU A 288 -4.17 -19.66 -9.85
C GLU A 288 -5.32 -18.74 -10.23
N LYS A 289 -6.56 -19.26 -10.24
CA LYS A 289 -7.74 -18.44 -10.56
C LYS A 289 -7.95 -17.33 -9.54
N ALA A 290 -7.75 -17.62 -8.25
CA ALA A 290 -7.85 -16.61 -7.21
C ALA A 290 -6.73 -15.57 -7.30
N LEU A 291 -5.49 -15.98 -7.63
CA LEU A 291 -4.37 -15.09 -7.85
C LEU A 291 -4.61 -14.15 -9.05
N ARG A 292 -5.03 -14.71 -10.18
CA ARG A 292 -5.40 -13.96 -11.38
C ARG A 292 -6.58 -13.02 -11.11
N GLY A 293 -7.64 -13.53 -10.54
CA GLY A 293 -8.85 -12.75 -10.25
C GLY A 293 -8.60 -11.61 -9.27
N GLY A 294 -7.70 -11.80 -8.31
CA GLY A 294 -7.25 -10.72 -7.42
C GLY A 294 -6.46 -9.64 -8.14
N ALA A 295 -5.54 -10.01 -9.02
CA ALA A 295 -4.81 -9.06 -9.86
C ALA A 295 -5.75 -8.29 -10.81
N GLU A 296 -6.70 -8.98 -11.44
CA GLU A 296 -7.73 -8.37 -12.30
C GLU A 296 -8.65 -7.42 -11.51
N PHE A 297 -9.00 -7.76 -10.27
CA PHE A 297 -9.76 -6.87 -9.39
C PHE A 297 -8.99 -5.58 -9.14
N LEU A 298 -7.71 -5.66 -8.75
CA LEU A 298 -6.86 -4.48 -8.55
C LEU A 298 -6.77 -3.64 -9.83
N LYS A 299 -6.61 -4.29 -11.00
CA LYS A 299 -6.56 -3.59 -12.29
C LYS A 299 -7.86 -2.88 -12.62
N ASN A 300 -8.99 -3.57 -12.50
CA ASN A 300 -10.27 -3.08 -12.96
C ASN A 300 -10.90 -2.06 -12.02
N ASP A 301 -10.81 -2.32 -10.70
CA ASP A 301 -11.45 -1.46 -9.71
C ASP A 301 -10.61 -0.24 -9.33
N TYR A 302 -9.28 -0.30 -9.45
CA TYR A 302 -8.41 0.80 -9.04
C TYR A 302 -7.55 1.35 -10.17
N VAL A 303 -6.69 0.53 -10.78
CA VAL A 303 -5.68 1.02 -11.72
C VAL A 303 -6.30 1.67 -12.95
N LYS A 304 -7.35 1.09 -13.52
CA LYS A 304 -8.10 1.67 -14.66
C LYS A 304 -8.81 2.98 -14.33
N ARG A 305 -9.01 3.27 -13.05
CA ARG A 305 -9.54 4.56 -12.57
C ARG A 305 -8.45 5.60 -12.31
N GLY A 306 -7.19 5.28 -12.67
CA GLY A 306 -6.03 6.10 -12.37
C GLY A 306 -5.41 5.87 -10.99
N GLN A 307 -6.00 5.01 -10.16
CA GLN A 307 -5.57 4.73 -8.79
C GLN A 307 -4.48 3.64 -8.77
N SER A 308 -3.35 3.89 -9.41
CA SER A 308 -2.26 2.92 -9.57
C SER A 308 -1.26 2.87 -8.42
N THR A 309 -1.48 3.61 -7.34
CA THR A 309 -0.65 3.58 -6.13
C THR A 309 -1.53 3.40 -4.89
N VAL A 310 -0.98 2.91 -3.78
CA VAL A 310 -1.77 2.77 -2.54
C VAL A 310 -2.23 4.12 -2.00
N TYR A 311 -1.46 5.20 -2.23
CA TYR A 311 -1.90 6.55 -1.92
C TYR A 311 -3.15 6.95 -2.72
N LEU A 312 -3.16 6.70 -4.03
CA LEU A 312 -4.29 7.02 -4.91
C LEU A 312 -5.53 6.15 -4.59
N GLN A 313 -5.31 4.90 -4.17
CA GLN A 313 -6.38 4.01 -3.70
C GLN A 313 -6.96 4.47 -2.36
N LYS A 314 -6.15 5.10 -1.50
CA LYS A 314 -6.62 5.67 -0.23
C LYS A 314 -7.37 6.98 -0.43
N PHE A 315 -6.80 7.95 -1.13
CA PHE A 315 -7.34 9.30 -1.15
C PHE A 315 -8.20 9.62 -2.38
N ASP A 316 -8.16 8.77 -3.41
CA ASP A 316 -8.91 8.93 -4.67
C ASP A 316 -8.91 10.37 -5.20
N VAL A 317 -7.72 10.88 -5.44
CA VAL A 317 -7.56 12.22 -6.02
C VAL A 317 -7.69 12.22 -7.55
N CYS A 318 -7.95 11.05 -8.14
CA CYS A 318 -8.08 10.85 -9.59
C CYS A 318 -9.49 11.14 -10.12
N THR A 319 -10.53 11.01 -9.28
CA THR A 319 -11.92 11.23 -9.67
C THR A 319 -12.43 12.59 -9.23
N THR A 320 -13.46 13.14 -9.91
CA THR A 320 -13.98 14.49 -9.64
C THR A 320 -15.18 14.52 -8.70
N ASP A 321 -16.03 13.50 -8.72
CA ASP A 321 -17.39 13.61 -8.18
C ASP A 321 -17.64 12.82 -6.90
N SER A 322 -16.94 11.71 -6.71
CA SER A 322 -17.09 10.83 -5.55
C SER A 322 -15.75 10.25 -5.13
N LEU A 323 -15.68 9.72 -3.92
CA LEU A 323 -14.49 9.02 -3.44
C LEU A 323 -14.68 7.51 -3.62
N HIS A 324 -13.77 6.90 -4.35
CA HIS A 324 -13.62 5.45 -4.47
C HIS A 324 -12.40 5.01 -3.68
N GLN A 325 -12.58 4.79 -2.38
CA GLN A 325 -11.50 4.49 -1.44
C GLN A 325 -11.39 2.99 -1.18
N TYR A 326 -10.17 2.49 -1.13
CA TYR A 326 -9.86 1.12 -0.73
C TYR A 326 -10.02 0.92 0.78
N MET A 327 -9.66 1.94 1.59
CA MET A 327 -9.63 1.86 3.05
C MET A 327 -10.02 3.18 3.71
N GLN A 328 -10.54 3.10 4.95
CA GLN A 328 -10.90 4.28 5.75
C GLN A 328 -9.76 4.79 6.63
N ASN A 329 -8.79 3.94 7.03
CA ASN A 329 -7.64 4.35 7.83
C ASN A 329 -6.84 5.45 7.11
N VAL A 330 -6.77 6.64 7.70
CA VAL A 330 -6.09 7.81 7.10
C VAL A 330 -4.60 7.58 6.88
N GLY A 331 -3.93 6.83 7.78
CA GLY A 331 -2.53 6.46 7.67
C GLY A 331 -2.28 5.14 6.91
N GLY A 332 -3.32 4.54 6.32
CA GLY A 332 -3.23 3.22 5.72
C GLY A 332 -2.26 3.15 4.54
N ALA A 333 -2.29 4.15 3.64
CA ALA A 333 -1.39 4.20 2.49
C ALA A 333 0.09 4.26 2.91
N LEU A 334 0.40 5.09 3.92
CA LEU A 334 1.74 5.19 4.49
C LEU A 334 2.20 3.85 5.09
N SER A 335 1.31 3.19 5.85
CA SER A 335 1.62 1.89 6.46
C SER A 335 1.89 0.81 5.40
N GLU A 336 1.09 0.74 4.35
CA GLU A 336 1.29 -0.20 3.24
C GLU A 336 2.55 0.13 2.44
N GLY A 337 2.80 1.41 2.14
CA GLY A 337 4.03 1.85 1.48
C GLY A 337 5.28 1.46 2.27
N ARG A 338 5.30 1.68 3.58
CA ARG A 338 6.41 1.25 4.46
C ARG A 338 6.58 -0.27 4.50
N SER A 339 5.50 -1.03 4.40
CA SER A 339 5.58 -2.49 4.33
C SER A 339 6.18 -2.95 3.00
N LEU A 340 5.82 -2.29 1.90
CA LEU A 340 6.41 -2.51 0.58
C LEU A 340 7.91 -2.17 0.61
N TYR A 341 8.29 -0.98 1.10
CA TYR A 341 9.70 -0.59 1.24
C TYR A 341 10.50 -1.61 2.05
N ARG A 342 9.99 -2.05 3.21
CA ARG A 342 10.69 -3.07 4.02
C ARG A 342 10.94 -4.35 3.23
N SER A 343 9.98 -4.81 2.45
CA SER A 343 10.17 -5.99 1.59
C SER A 343 11.25 -5.76 0.53
N PHE A 344 11.34 -4.56 -0.04
CA PHE A 344 12.43 -4.21 -0.97
C PHE A 344 13.78 -4.14 -0.25
N ALA A 345 13.87 -3.47 0.90
CA ALA A 345 15.11 -3.28 1.64
C ALA A 345 15.65 -4.60 2.20
N GLU A 346 14.80 -5.42 2.81
CA GLU A 346 15.18 -6.73 3.36
C GLU A 346 15.69 -7.71 2.27
N ASN A 347 15.28 -7.51 1.03
CA ASN A 347 15.66 -8.33 -0.11
C ASN A 347 16.72 -7.68 -1.02
N ASN A 348 17.32 -6.56 -0.60
CA ASN A 348 18.31 -5.80 -1.39
C ASN A 348 17.79 -5.40 -2.78
N LEU A 349 16.53 -5.02 -2.88
CA LEU A 349 15.87 -4.61 -4.12
C LEU A 349 15.70 -3.10 -4.25
N THR A 350 16.25 -2.30 -3.35
CA THR A 350 16.16 -0.84 -3.43
C THR A 350 16.90 -0.24 -4.64
N ASP A 351 17.84 -0.98 -5.21
CA ASP A 351 18.61 -0.55 -6.39
C ASP A 351 17.93 -0.90 -7.73
N ILE A 352 16.78 -1.60 -7.71
CA ILE A 352 16.04 -1.84 -8.96
C ILE A 352 15.25 -0.60 -9.39
N GLY A 353 14.91 -0.53 -10.68
CA GLY A 353 14.06 0.54 -11.22
C GLY A 353 12.68 0.53 -10.58
N CYS A 354 12.35 1.60 -9.89
CA CYS A 354 11.03 1.87 -9.33
C CYS A 354 10.47 3.15 -9.95
N VAL A 355 9.19 3.16 -10.28
CA VAL A 355 8.49 4.38 -10.70
C VAL A 355 7.55 4.82 -9.58
N PHE A 356 7.65 6.09 -9.19
CA PHE A 356 6.79 6.69 -8.17
C PHE A 356 5.91 7.76 -8.80
N ARG A 357 4.60 7.57 -8.76
CA ARG A 357 3.62 8.52 -9.27
C ARG A 357 3.10 9.38 -8.14
N ILE A 358 3.52 10.65 -8.10
CA ILE A 358 3.36 11.54 -6.95
C ILE A 358 2.36 12.65 -7.28
N PRO A 359 1.26 12.79 -6.52
CA PRO A 359 0.27 13.84 -6.73
C PRO A 359 0.84 15.25 -6.55
N VAL A 360 0.48 16.13 -7.48
CA VAL A 360 0.78 17.55 -7.43
C VAL A 360 -0.53 18.32 -7.45
N PHE A 361 -0.86 18.99 -6.35
CA PHE A 361 -2.09 19.76 -6.20
C PHE A 361 -1.87 21.24 -6.56
N SER A 362 -2.86 21.86 -7.16
CA SER A 362 -2.92 23.31 -7.26
C SER A 362 -3.33 23.95 -5.93
N GLY A 363 -2.79 25.13 -5.64
CA GLY A 363 -3.17 25.90 -4.45
C GLY A 363 -2.74 25.28 -3.12
N MET A 364 -1.65 24.50 -3.09
CA MET A 364 -1.06 24.03 -1.85
C MET A 364 -0.55 25.18 -0.98
N PRO A 365 -0.63 25.06 0.36
CA PRO A 365 0.02 26.01 1.24
C PRO A 365 1.54 26.00 1.05
N ALA A 366 2.19 27.15 1.30
CA ALA A 366 3.65 27.27 1.15
C ALA A 366 4.41 26.31 2.08
N LEU A 367 3.92 26.11 3.30
CA LEU A 367 4.47 25.14 4.23
C LEU A 367 3.73 23.80 4.11
N THR A 368 4.43 22.72 4.39
CA THR A 368 3.82 21.40 4.50
C THR A 368 2.82 21.35 5.64
N SER A 369 1.81 20.50 5.53
CA SER A 369 0.88 20.25 6.63
C SER A 369 1.63 19.58 7.78
N PRO A 370 1.64 20.19 9.00
CA PRO A 370 2.41 19.65 10.12
C PRO A 370 1.84 18.33 10.63
N ASP A 371 2.69 17.51 11.23
CA ASP A 371 2.25 16.34 11.97
C ASP A 371 1.47 16.77 13.22
N PRO A 372 0.20 16.34 13.43
CA PRO A 372 -0.56 16.67 14.64
C PRO A 372 0.07 16.16 15.93
N ALA A 373 1.04 15.27 15.86
CA ALA A 373 1.77 14.74 17.03
C ALA A 373 2.90 15.68 17.50
N ASP A 374 3.38 16.57 16.66
CA ASP A 374 4.40 17.58 16.97
C ASP A 374 3.79 18.84 17.69
#